data_487bba22884ab3774e9ce37504898cb9
#
_entry.id   487bba22884ab3774e9ce37504898cb9
#
_cell.length_a   1.000
_cell.length_b   1.000
_cell.length_c   1.000
_cell.angle_alpha   90.00
_cell.angle_beta   90.00
_cell.angle_gamma   90.00
#
_symmetry.space_group_name_H-M   'P 1'
#
loop_
_entity.id
_entity.type
_entity.pdbx_description
1 polymer ?
#
loop_
_entity_poly.entity_id
_entity_poly.type
_entity_poly.pdbx_seq_one_letter_code
_entity_poly.pdbx_strand_id
1 'polypeptide(L)'
;MQTIPVEALSQEEALPIGLRLAADGKIFLTAQVGETTVFVLVDPATRQATTVTPGFYGSPAFYAEGSIYTFAAGSTSLSVLDATNGRVLQQYSLPLAEPLARASAAAIQQNCLIWADSNGIHQIALGGTLQQNLADNRSFALASSSFIVQQIVLDGQGNYWVSGVNAGGQAQIYRYRYDTQAAVASGGELVVWAMEDSLLLRETVNTYASEHPEQTVTVEYGQDSLDNGMTVDDVIRTLNVEIFAGEGPDVLVLDGLPVESYIRQGILADLSNIDTSNCYENIVHCYADESGCWALPLLFRPSLVYCQSEENKARLSEAQNLTDLQDLLCVKSNFHYDGYYNLFSELYPAASASIFAVEGEGVNEDALREFLSVTKAVVDAQQISAEYDPLFGDGEDTASGDDGQHLAVDIPVSMNWYGRAQDPADCAAGNPSDYLLTYIYMVSETGSVPALIRPLPGDVFTPVMTMGVLNTSDQVDAGVAFVGTMLDCETEDLAGRGSFNGYFVRQGVQLAKVSQRYDGTDGNPTPSELNLDAVMAQLTTPSNTDLSLRELVYENAAQLYTGVQDLETTVANILQRTDLYYAEQQ
;
A
#
# COMPACT_ATOMS: atom_id res chain seq x y z
N MET A 1 45.32 -4.20 -18.28
CA MET A 1 44.50 -3.50 -17.26
C MET A 1 45.36 -2.36 -16.71
N GLN A 2 44.87 -1.12 -16.73
CA GLN A 2 45.62 0.00 -16.20
C GLN A 2 45.00 0.36 -14.84
N THR A 3 45.83 0.54 -13.84
CA THR A 3 45.41 0.88 -12.49
C THR A 3 45.82 2.33 -12.17
N ILE A 4 44.90 3.12 -11.66
CA ILE A 4 45.14 4.46 -11.13
C ILE A 4 45.03 4.34 -9.60
N PRO A 5 46.12 4.48 -8.83
CA PRO A 5 46.08 4.38 -7.38
C PRO A 5 45.40 5.62 -6.80
N VAL A 6 44.50 5.42 -5.84
CA VAL A 6 43.84 6.47 -5.07
C VAL A 6 44.12 6.22 -3.60
N GLU A 7 45.03 7.03 -3.02
CA GLU A 7 45.53 6.83 -1.66
C GLU A 7 44.41 6.81 -0.60
N ALA A 8 43.43 7.69 -0.74
CA ALA A 8 42.28 7.76 0.17
C ALA A 8 41.41 6.48 0.20
N LEU A 9 41.46 5.67 -0.85
CA LEU A 9 40.72 4.41 -0.96
C LEU A 9 41.55 3.19 -0.58
N SER A 10 42.81 3.39 -0.21
CA SER A 10 43.72 2.32 0.21
C SER A 10 43.60 2.03 1.72
N GLN A 11 42.71 2.73 2.43
CA GLN A 11 42.42 2.50 3.84
C GLN A 11 41.46 1.30 3.98
N GLU A 12 41.65 0.49 5.01
CA GLU A 12 40.88 -0.75 5.24
C GLU A 12 39.35 -0.52 5.42
N GLU A 13 38.93 0.71 5.70
CA GLU A 13 37.53 1.07 5.96
C GLU A 13 36.87 1.86 4.81
N ALA A 14 37.50 1.96 3.64
CA ALA A 14 36.95 2.71 2.52
C ALA A 14 35.90 1.89 1.76
N LEU A 15 34.65 2.32 1.78
CA LEU A 15 33.52 1.71 1.07
C LEU A 15 33.15 2.58 -0.14
N PRO A 16 33.38 2.13 -1.38
CA PRO A 16 32.88 2.82 -2.57
C PRO A 16 31.34 2.80 -2.58
N ILE A 17 30.72 3.98 -2.73
CA ILE A 17 29.27 4.14 -2.74
C ILE A 17 28.75 4.32 -4.17
N GLY A 18 29.49 5.03 -5.02
CA GLY A 18 29.06 5.35 -6.37
C GLY A 18 30.20 5.73 -7.30
N LEU A 19 30.03 5.41 -8.58
CA LEU A 19 30.95 5.75 -9.66
C LEU A 19 30.15 6.37 -10.81
N ARG A 20 30.57 7.54 -11.29
CA ARG A 20 29.89 8.24 -12.40
C ARG A 20 30.93 8.77 -13.40
N LEU A 21 30.56 8.74 -14.69
CA LEU A 21 31.30 9.43 -15.73
C LEU A 21 30.72 10.83 -15.89
N ALA A 22 31.56 11.85 -15.77
CA ALA A 22 31.16 13.24 -15.96
C ALA A 22 31.17 13.62 -17.46
N ALA A 23 30.44 14.67 -17.80
CA ALA A 23 30.34 15.18 -19.17
C ALA A 23 31.70 15.64 -19.76
N ASP A 24 32.64 16.05 -18.92
CA ASP A 24 34.01 16.42 -19.30
C ASP A 24 34.97 15.20 -19.42
N GLY A 25 34.45 13.99 -19.30
CA GLY A 25 35.18 12.73 -19.42
C GLY A 25 35.91 12.30 -18.15
N LYS A 26 35.79 13.03 -17.05
CA LYS A 26 36.35 12.61 -15.76
C LYS A 26 35.46 11.58 -15.08
N ILE A 27 36.08 10.77 -14.24
CA ILE A 27 35.37 9.78 -13.42
C ILE A 27 35.22 10.37 -12.02
N PHE A 28 33.98 10.50 -11.57
CA PHE A 28 33.64 10.92 -10.21
C PHE A 28 33.26 9.72 -9.36
N LEU A 29 33.95 9.54 -8.24
CA LEU A 29 33.72 8.43 -7.33
C LEU A 29 33.37 9.00 -5.95
N THR A 30 32.34 8.47 -5.33
CA THR A 30 31.96 8.73 -3.96
C THR A 30 32.29 7.51 -3.10
N ALA A 31 32.97 7.70 -2.00
CA ALA A 31 33.27 6.64 -1.04
C ALA A 31 33.01 7.13 0.40
N GLN A 32 32.71 6.21 1.28
CA GLN A 32 32.65 6.43 2.72
C GLN A 32 33.95 5.95 3.35
N VAL A 33 34.52 6.77 4.22
CA VAL A 33 35.69 6.42 5.03
C VAL A 33 35.37 6.79 6.48
N GLY A 34 35.11 5.79 7.30
CA GLY A 34 34.54 6.00 8.63
C GLY A 34 33.21 6.75 8.58
N GLU A 35 33.10 7.86 9.30
CA GLU A 35 31.87 8.68 9.36
C GLU A 35 31.83 9.80 8.28
N THR A 36 32.81 9.87 7.39
CA THR A 36 32.90 10.95 6.40
C THR A 36 32.79 10.45 4.97
N THR A 37 32.26 11.31 4.10
CA THR A 37 32.25 11.07 2.65
C THR A 37 33.55 11.58 2.04
N VAL A 38 34.12 10.80 1.13
CA VAL A 38 35.28 11.16 0.31
C VAL A 38 34.87 11.20 -1.15
N PHE A 39 35.14 12.29 -1.81
CA PHE A 39 34.95 12.46 -3.25
C PHE A 39 36.28 12.33 -3.98
N VAL A 40 36.31 11.51 -5.03
CA VAL A 40 37.50 11.32 -5.84
C VAL A 40 37.16 11.66 -7.28
N LEU A 41 37.90 12.62 -7.82
CA LEU A 41 37.81 12.98 -9.23
C LEU A 41 39.03 12.45 -9.96
N VAL A 42 38.83 11.54 -10.91
CA VAL A 42 39.89 10.93 -11.70
C VAL A 42 39.84 11.47 -13.13
N ASP A 43 40.92 12.00 -13.60
CA ASP A 43 41.12 12.35 -15.01
C ASP A 43 41.82 11.18 -15.73
N PRO A 44 41.09 10.44 -16.60
CA PRO A 44 41.68 9.31 -17.31
C PRO A 44 42.77 9.70 -18.32
N ALA A 45 42.72 10.93 -18.83
CA ALA A 45 43.70 11.42 -19.84
C ALA A 45 45.06 11.74 -19.19
N THR A 46 45.05 12.39 -18.03
CA THR A 46 46.27 12.72 -17.28
C THR A 46 46.66 11.65 -16.28
N ARG A 47 45.76 10.71 -15.96
CA ARG A 47 45.87 9.67 -14.91
C ARG A 47 46.06 10.26 -13.50
N GLN A 48 45.54 11.44 -13.27
CA GLN A 48 45.58 12.07 -11.97
C GLN A 48 44.27 11.87 -11.22
N ALA A 49 44.35 11.63 -9.92
CA ALA A 49 43.22 11.57 -9.03
C ALA A 49 43.31 12.74 -8.03
N THR A 50 42.22 13.46 -7.86
CA THR A 50 42.07 14.51 -6.85
C THR A 50 41.08 14.02 -5.81
N THR A 51 41.48 14.03 -4.54
CA THR A 51 40.63 13.62 -3.42
C THR A 51 40.13 14.86 -2.68
N VAL A 52 38.86 14.89 -2.38
CA VAL A 52 38.18 15.95 -1.67
C VAL A 52 37.39 15.36 -0.51
N THR A 53 37.62 15.89 0.70
CA THR A 53 36.88 15.48 1.90
C THR A 53 36.12 16.70 2.44
N PRO A 54 34.77 16.71 2.35
CA PRO A 54 33.98 17.89 2.75
C PRO A 54 33.88 18.09 4.25
N GLY A 55 34.32 17.13 5.09
CA GLY A 55 34.22 17.19 6.53
C GLY A 55 32.84 16.86 7.12
N PHE A 56 31.94 16.40 6.29
CA PHE A 56 30.59 15.92 6.67
C PHE A 56 30.18 14.74 5.80
N TYR A 57 29.14 14.02 6.20
CA TYR A 57 28.54 12.99 5.37
C TYR A 57 27.68 13.65 4.29
N GLY A 58 28.08 13.53 3.03
CA GLY A 58 27.41 14.13 1.88
C GLY A 58 26.80 13.08 0.95
N SER A 59 25.48 13.11 0.78
CA SER A 59 24.74 12.21 -0.13
C SER A 59 23.36 12.79 -0.45
N PRO A 60 22.89 12.75 -1.72
CA PRO A 60 23.66 12.35 -2.91
C PRO A 60 24.74 13.37 -3.30
N ALA A 61 25.70 12.93 -4.12
CA ALA A 61 26.75 13.78 -4.63
C ALA A 61 26.99 13.57 -6.13
N PHE A 62 27.31 14.64 -6.85
CA PHE A 62 27.58 14.61 -8.28
C PHE A 62 28.57 15.70 -8.69
N TYR A 63 29.30 15.43 -9.75
CA TYR A 63 30.25 16.40 -10.32
C TYR A 63 29.72 16.92 -11.64
N ALA A 64 29.63 18.23 -11.76
CA ALA A 64 29.22 18.93 -12.97
C ALA A 64 29.91 20.31 -13.04
N GLU A 65 30.20 20.76 -14.24
CA GLU A 65 30.69 22.13 -14.53
C GLU A 65 31.90 22.55 -13.69
N GLY A 66 32.79 21.59 -13.35
CA GLY A 66 34.00 21.86 -12.57
C GLY A 66 33.80 21.92 -11.05
N SER A 67 32.63 21.67 -10.56
CA SER A 67 32.28 21.70 -9.14
C SER A 67 31.65 20.41 -8.65
N ILE A 68 31.76 20.12 -7.35
CA ILE A 68 31.05 19.01 -6.70
C ILE A 68 29.82 19.59 -6.02
N TYR A 69 28.70 18.95 -6.25
CA TYR A 69 27.41 19.29 -5.65
C TYR A 69 27.03 18.17 -4.68
N THR A 70 26.63 18.51 -3.47
CA THR A 70 26.23 17.49 -2.48
C THR A 70 25.32 18.08 -1.41
N PHE A 71 24.49 17.22 -0.83
CA PHE A 71 23.68 17.54 0.34
C PHE A 71 24.35 16.98 1.59
N ALA A 72 24.29 17.71 2.70
CA ALA A 72 24.55 17.11 4.00
C ALA A 72 23.41 16.15 4.36
N ALA A 73 23.72 15.07 5.06
CA ALA A 73 22.71 14.09 5.47
C ALA A 73 21.56 14.76 6.22
N GLY A 74 20.32 14.44 5.80
CA GLY A 74 19.11 15.02 6.40
C GLY A 74 18.88 16.51 6.09
N SER A 75 19.58 17.08 5.08
CA SER A 75 19.45 18.50 4.73
C SER A 75 18.86 18.71 3.35
N THR A 76 18.03 19.74 3.20
CA THR A 76 17.55 20.26 1.91
C THR A 76 18.49 21.32 1.32
N SER A 77 19.63 21.61 1.95
CA SER A 77 20.63 22.57 1.48
C SER A 77 21.67 21.88 0.59
N LEU A 78 21.75 22.34 -0.66
CA LEU A 78 22.74 21.91 -1.64
C LEU A 78 24.02 22.72 -1.49
N SER A 79 25.13 22.07 -1.18
CA SER A 79 26.47 22.66 -1.12
C SER A 79 27.20 22.48 -2.45
N VAL A 80 27.80 23.54 -2.94
CA VAL A 80 28.70 23.54 -4.10
C VAL A 80 30.13 23.66 -3.61
N LEU A 81 30.95 22.66 -3.92
CA LEU A 81 32.33 22.56 -3.48
C LEU A 81 33.30 22.75 -4.63
N ASP A 82 34.41 23.39 -4.35
CA ASP A 82 35.58 23.40 -5.24
C ASP A 82 36.10 21.96 -5.39
N ALA A 83 36.11 21.45 -6.61
CA ALA A 83 36.53 20.08 -6.91
C ALA A 83 38.04 19.81 -6.69
N THR A 84 38.82 20.83 -6.39
CA THR A 84 40.26 20.70 -6.16
C THR A 84 40.65 20.63 -4.67
N ASN A 85 39.85 21.24 -3.81
CA ASN A 85 40.22 21.38 -2.39
C ASN A 85 39.06 21.22 -1.41
N GLY A 86 37.81 20.99 -1.91
CA GLY A 86 36.63 20.75 -1.08
C GLY A 86 36.06 21.98 -0.37
N ARG A 87 36.58 23.17 -0.66
CA ARG A 87 36.04 24.39 -0.06
C ARG A 87 34.63 24.66 -0.56
N VAL A 88 33.73 24.97 0.35
CA VAL A 88 32.37 25.42 -0.01
C VAL A 88 32.46 26.74 -0.75
N LEU A 89 32.02 26.72 -2.00
CA LEU A 89 31.93 27.90 -2.87
C LEU A 89 30.60 28.61 -2.68
N GLN A 90 29.51 27.83 -2.56
CA GLN A 90 28.15 28.33 -2.43
C GLN A 90 27.25 27.31 -1.75
N GLN A 91 26.16 27.79 -1.16
CA GLN A 91 25.10 26.97 -0.59
C GLN A 91 23.75 27.48 -1.09
N TYR A 92 22.87 26.56 -1.48
CA TYR A 92 21.50 26.84 -1.87
C TYR A 92 20.56 26.16 -0.89
N SER A 93 19.66 26.91 -0.25
CA SER A 93 18.51 26.35 0.46
C SER A 93 17.43 26.08 -0.58
N LEU A 94 17.06 24.84 -0.76
CA LEU A 94 16.06 24.44 -1.72
C LEU A 94 14.72 24.20 -1.00
N PRO A 95 13.59 24.62 -1.57
CA PRO A 95 12.26 24.41 -1.00
C PRO A 95 11.78 22.97 -1.29
N LEU A 96 12.54 21.99 -0.85
CA LEU A 96 12.18 20.58 -0.92
C LEU A 96 11.39 20.24 0.35
N ALA A 97 10.29 19.52 0.20
CA ALA A 97 9.49 19.05 1.32
C ALA A 97 10.32 18.11 2.22
N GLU A 98 11.17 17.28 1.59
CA GLU A 98 12.07 16.35 2.26
C GLU A 98 13.48 16.39 1.67
N PRO A 99 14.52 15.98 2.45
CA PRO A 99 15.86 15.78 1.92
C PRO A 99 15.84 14.74 0.79
N LEU A 100 16.60 14.98 -0.29
CA LEU A 100 16.76 13.98 -1.36
C LEU A 100 17.33 12.69 -0.77
N ALA A 101 16.53 11.62 -0.77
CA ALA A 101 16.87 10.33 -0.21
C ALA A 101 17.91 9.60 -1.07
N ARG A 102 18.50 8.52 -0.53
CA ARG A 102 19.44 7.65 -1.27
C ARG A 102 18.82 7.02 -2.53
N ALA A 103 17.51 6.89 -2.56
CA ALA A 103 16.75 6.35 -3.69
C ALA A 103 16.54 7.34 -4.84
N SER A 104 16.91 8.61 -4.67
CA SER A 104 16.79 9.61 -5.72
C SER A 104 18.12 9.78 -6.47
N ALA A 105 18.03 9.93 -7.78
CA ALA A 105 19.16 10.24 -8.64
C ALA A 105 19.10 11.72 -9.07
N ALA A 106 20.23 12.41 -9.03
CA ALA A 106 20.27 13.84 -9.35
C ALA A 106 21.41 14.21 -10.30
N ALA A 107 21.18 15.28 -11.05
CA ALA A 107 22.15 15.88 -11.97
C ALA A 107 22.00 17.42 -11.97
N ILE A 108 23.06 18.11 -12.40
CA ILE A 108 23.03 19.54 -12.68
C ILE A 108 23.14 19.77 -14.18
N GLN A 109 22.26 20.59 -14.71
CA GLN A 109 22.34 21.08 -16.10
C GLN A 109 21.77 22.50 -16.19
N GLN A 110 22.46 23.39 -16.88
CA GLN A 110 21.99 24.77 -17.13
C GLN A 110 21.54 25.52 -15.86
N ASN A 111 22.32 25.40 -14.80
CA ASN A 111 22.01 26.00 -13.49
C ASN A 111 20.71 25.49 -12.84
N CYS A 112 20.23 24.32 -13.23
CA CYS A 112 19.11 23.63 -12.58
C CYS A 112 19.58 22.34 -11.93
N LEU A 113 19.08 22.06 -10.73
CA LEU A 113 19.08 20.73 -10.17
C LEU A 113 17.92 19.94 -10.76
N ILE A 114 18.22 18.77 -11.29
CA ILE A 114 17.23 17.85 -11.83
C ILE A 114 17.38 16.53 -11.06
N TRP A 115 16.28 15.94 -10.61
CA TRP A 115 16.31 14.66 -9.94
C TRP A 115 15.16 13.78 -10.39
N ALA A 116 15.37 12.46 -10.23
CA ALA A 116 14.35 11.44 -10.46
C ALA A 116 14.20 10.61 -9.20
N ASP A 117 12.97 10.36 -8.81
CA ASP A 117 12.57 9.51 -7.70
C ASP A 117 11.28 8.75 -8.05
N SER A 118 10.67 8.08 -7.08
CA SER A 118 9.38 7.39 -7.28
C SER A 118 8.22 8.34 -7.59
N ASN A 119 8.39 9.66 -7.41
CA ASN A 119 7.39 10.67 -7.69
C ASN A 119 7.58 11.34 -9.06
N GLY A 120 8.56 10.90 -9.85
CA GLY A 120 8.75 11.37 -11.22
C GLY A 120 10.12 12.00 -11.50
N ILE A 121 10.15 12.93 -12.46
CA ILE A 121 11.33 13.73 -12.79
C ILE A 121 11.03 15.19 -12.48
N HIS A 122 11.85 15.78 -11.65
CA HIS A 122 11.66 17.12 -11.13
C HIS A 122 12.83 18.03 -11.50
N GLN A 123 12.60 19.32 -11.52
CA GLN A 123 13.68 20.30 -11.62
C GLN A 123 13.43 21.55 -10.78
N ILE A 124 14.52 22.18 -10.35
CA ILE A 124 14.52 23.48 -9.72
C ILE A 124 15.73 24.30 -10.15
N ALA A 125 15.54 25.57 -10.48
CA ALA A 125 16.67 26.46 -10.74
C ALA A 125 17.45 26.70 -9.45
N LEU A 126 18.78 26.65 -9.50
CA LEU A 126 19.64 26.93 -8.33
C LEU A 126 19.41 28.37 -7.85
N GLY A 127 18.95 28.51 -6.61
CA GLY A 127 18.53 29.78 -6.03
C GLY A 127 17.08 30.18 -6.35
N GLY A 128 16.35 29.34 -7.07
CA GLY A 128 14.90 29.49 -7.30
C GLY A 128 14.08 28.94 -6.15
N THR A 129 12.79 29.25 -6.16
CA THR A 129 11.82 28.80 -5.14
C THR A 129 10.69 27.94 -5.73
N LEU A 130 10.67 27.75 -7.04
CA LEU A 130 9.62 27.00 -7.73
C LEU A 130 10.18 25.66 -8.22
N GLN A 131 9.68 24.58 -7.66
CA GLN A 131 9.88 23.23 -8.18
C GLN A 131 8.96 23.03 -9.39
N GLN A 132 9.46 22.40 -10.42
CA GLN A 132 8.71 21.99 -11.61
C GLN A 132 8.76 20.48 -11.74
N ASN A 133 7.62 19.85 -11.96
CA ASN A 133 7.53 18.44 -12.31
C ASN A 133 7.64 18.32 -13.83
N LEU A 134 8.69 17.68 -14.30
CA LEU A 134 8.93 17.43 -15.74
C LEU A 134 8.24 16.16 -16.21
N ALA A 135 8.10 15.19 -15.32
CA ALA A 135 7.33 13.99 -15.50
C ALA A 135 6.69 13.65 -14.15
N ASP A 136 5.38 13.45 -14.16
CA ASP A 136 4.58 13.05 -13.02
C ASP A 136 4.63 11.53 -12.87
N ASN A 137 4.57 11.01 -11.64
CA ASN A 137 4.59 9.57 -11.37
C ASN A 137 3.33 8.82 -11.80
N ARG A 138 2.25 9.54 -12.10
CA ARG A 138 0.92 8.95 -12.35
C ARG A 138 0.83 8.13 -13.65
N SER A 139 1.82 8.28 -14.55
CA SER A 139 1.78 7.70 -15.90
C SER A 139 3.11 7.12 -16.38
N PHE A 140 4.08 6.85 -15.49
CA PHE A 140 5.42 6.45 -15.91
C PHE A 140 5.97 5.28 -15.10
N ALA A 141 6.83 4.48 -15.73
CA ALA A 141 7.51 3.35 -15.10
C ALA A 141 8.35 3.72 -13.85
N LEU A 142 8.66 4.99 -13.62
CA LEU A 142 9.31 5.47 -12.38
C LEU A 142 8.38 5.37 -11.16
N ALA A 143 7.08 5.35 -11.36
CA ALA A 143 6.10 5.17 -10.30
C ALA A 143 6.05 3.74 -9.76
N SER A 144 6.58 2.78 -10.52
CA SER A 144 6.70 1.42 -10.05
C SER A 144 7.54 1.40 -8.77
N SER A 145 6.95 0.99 -7.65
CA SER A 145 7.70 0.75 -6.41
C SER A 145 8.71 -0.38 -6.60
N SER A 146 8.52 -1.15 -7.69
CA SER A 146 9.45 -2.18 -8.09
C SER A 146 10.72 -1.60 -8.73
N PHE A 147 10.75 -0.32 -9.06
CA PHE A 147 11.90 0.30 -9.70
C PHE A 147 12.64 1.24 -8.73
N ILE A 148 13.82 0.82 -8.28
CA ILE A 148 14.69 1.67 -7.46
C ILE A 148 15.56 2.51 -8.39
N VAL A 149 15.27 3.80 -8.48
CA VAL A 149 16.05 4.75 -9.26
C VAL A 149 17.48 4.83 -8.73
N GLN A 150 18.46 4.63 -9.60
CA GLN A 150 19.88 4.69 -9.23
C GLN A 150 20.61 5.89 -9.86
N GLN A 151 20.26 6.26 -11.08
CA GLN A 151 20.94 7.32 -11.80
C GLN A 151 20.04 8.01 -12.80
N ILE A 152 20.20 9.33 -12.93
CA ILE A 152 19.66 10.13 -14.04
C ILE A 152 20.82 10.75 -14.83
N VAL A 153 20.74 10.66 -16.15
CA VAL A 153 21.69 11.26 -17.09
C VAL A 153 20.92 12.05 -18.13
N LEU A 154 21.36 13.27 -18.36
CA LEU A 154 20.81 14.12 -19.43
C LEU A 154 21.77 14.08 -20.62
N ASP A 155 21.22 13.76 -21.79
CA ASP A 155 22.00 13.90 -23.03
C ASP A 155 21.89 15.33 -23.58
N GLY A 156 22.80 15.70 -24.44
CA GLY A 156 22.77 17.03 -25.06
C GLY A 156 21.60 17.26 -26.05
N GLN A 157 20.69 16.30 -26.18
CA GLN A 157 19.55 16.31 -27.11
C GLN A 157 18.20 16.48 -26.39
N GLY A 158 18.20 16.69 -25.07
CA GLY A 158 17.00 16.89 -24.26
C GLY A 158 16.31 15.61 -23.81
N ASN A 159 17.01 14.46 -23.85
CA ASN A 159 16.50 13.23 -23.25
C ASN A 159 17.01 13.08 -21.82
N TYR A 160 16.15 12.53 -20.97
CA TYR A 160 16.44 12.10 -19.62
C TYR A 160 16.53 10.57 -19.61
N TRP A 161 17.69 10.05 -19.28
CA TRP A 161 17.94 8.63 -19.17
C TRP A 161 17.97 8.27 -17.68
N VAL A 162 17.01 7.48 -17.24
CA VAL A 162 16.91 7.04 -15.85
C VAL A 162 17.21 5.57 -15.80
N SER A 163 18.21 5.18 -15.02
CA SER A 163 18.53 3.79 -14.75
C SER A 163 18.24 3.41 -13.32
N GLY A 164 17.88 2.18 -13.12
CA GLY A 164 17.58 1.61 -11.81
C GLY A 164 17.54 0.10 -11.87
N VAL A 165 17.08 -0.51 -10.81
CA VAL A 165 16.88 -1.95 -10.70
C VAL A 165 15.43 -2.24 -10.31
N ASN A 166 14.85 -3.26 -10.92
CA ASN A 166 13.53 -3.76 -10.51
C ASN A 166 13.66 -4.69 -9.28
N ALA A 167 12.52 -5.21 -8.81
CA ALA A 167 12.47 -6.14 -7.68
C ALA A 167 13.28 -7.40 -7.85
N GLY A 168 13.32 -7.93 -9.05
CA GLY A 168 14.15 -9.09 -9.40
C GLY A 168 15.64 -8.79 -9.47
N GLY A 169 16.08 -7.54 -9.14
CA GLY A 169 17.48 -7.12 -9.24
C GLY A 169 17.96 -6.89 -10.68
N GLN A 170 17.05 -6.86 -11.65
CA GLN A 170 17.40 -6.64 -13.05
C GLN A 170 17.57 -5.14 -13.32
N ALA A 171 18.67 -4.78 -13.98
CA ALA A 171 18.91 -3.40 -14.37
C ALA A 171 17.98 -3.00 -15.53
N GLN A 172 17.33 -1.86 -15.39
CA GLN A 172 16.46 -1.27 -16.40
C GLN A 172 16.92 0.16 -16.71
N ILE A 173 16.69 0.62 -17.94
CA ILE A 173 16.99 1.98 -18.37
C ILE A 173 15.80 2.51 -19.13
N TYR A 174 15.24 3.62 -18.64
CA TYR A 174 14.15 4.34 -19.27
C TYR A 174 14.67 5.63 -19.92
N ARG A 175 14.16 5.95 -21.11
CA ARG A 175 14.43 7.20 -21.80
C ARG A 175 13.17 8.06 -21.85
N TYR A 176 13.21 9.21 -21.23
CA TYR A 176 12.16 10.22 -21.30
C TYR A 176 12.61 11.38 -22.19
N ARG A 177 11.69 11.90 -22.96
CA ARG A 177 11.91 13.10 -23.75
C ARG A 177 10.74 14.06 -23.52
N TYR A 178 11.06 15.29 -23.15
CA TYR A 178 10.04 16.32 -23.06
C TYR A 178 9.51 16.65 -24.46
N ASP A 179 8.23 16.41 -24.69
CA ASP A 179 7.57 16.66 -25.96
C ASP A 179 6.45 17.68 -25.76
N THR A 180 6.69 18.91 -26.20
CA THR A 180 5.69 19.99 -26.19
C THR A 180 4.56 19.77 -27.20
N GLN A 181 4.70 18.78 -28.07
CA GLN A 181 3.76 18.40 -29.11
C GLN A 181 3.16 17.01 -28.83
N ALA A 182 3.41 16.43 -27.65
CA ALA A 182 2.77 15.19 -27.28
C ALA A 182 1.28 15.39 -27.48
N ALA A 183 0.76 14.80 -28.55
CA ALA A 183 -0.66 14.84 -28.83
C ALA A 183 -1.37 14.21 -27.64
N VAL A 184 -2.46 14.78 -27.21
CA VAL A 184 -3.47 14.07 -26.44
C VAL A 184 -3.67 12.74 -27.17
N ALA A 185 -3.46 11.65 -26.45
CA ALA A 185 -3.53 10.31 -27.03
C ALA A 185 -4.84 10.19 -27.82
N SER A 186 -4.78 9.62 -29.03
CA SER A 186 -5.95 9.57 -29.93
C SER A 186 -7.06 8.66 -29.43
N GLY A 187 -6.79 7.82 -28.44
CA GLY A 187 -7.71 6.89 -27.78
C GLY A 187 -8.56 7.51 -26.67
N GLY A 188 -8.31 8.77 -26.33
CA GLY A 188 -9.00 9.44 -25.23
C GLY A 188 -8.26 9.31 -23.89
N GLU A 189 -8.89 9.82 -22.86
CA GLU A 189 -8.42 9.74 -21.48
C GLU A 189 -9.28 8.74 -20.71
N LEU A 190 -8.63 7.80 -20.02
CA LEU A 190 -9.28 6.88 -19.09
C LEU A 190 -9.05 7.42 -17.67
N VAL A 191 -10.11 7.81 -17.00
CA VAL A 191 -10.05 8.33 -15.63
C VAL A 191 -10.37 7.22 -14.64
N VAL A 192 -9.44 6.95 -13.73
CA VAL A 192 -9.58 5.98 -12.66
C VAL A 192 -9.68 6.74 -11.33
N TRP A 193 -10.66 6.42 -10.52
CA TRP A 193 -10.78 7.00 -9.19
C TRP A 193 -10.52 5.96 -8.10
N ALA A 194 -9.77 6.35 -7.07
CA ALA A 194 -9.52 5.55 -5.88
C ALA A 194 -9.58 6.43 -4.63
N MET A 195 -9.97 5.89 -3.48
CA MET A 195 -9.92 6.64 -2.21
C MET A 195 -8.48 6.98 -1.88
N GLU A 196 -7.58 6.01 -1.98
CA GLU A 196 -6.17 6.14 -1.63
C GLU A 196 -5.27 5.61 -2.75
N ASP A 197 -4.04 6.10 -2.75
CA ASP A 197 -3.01 5.60 -3.63
C ASP A 197 -2.56 4.20 -3.22
N SER A 198 -2.37 3.33 -4.19
CA SER A 198 -1.85 2.00 -3.96
C SER A 198 -0.79 1.61 -4.98
N LEU A 199 0.18 0.85 -4.50
CA LEU A 199 1.23 0.29 -5.33
C LEU A 199 0.68 -0.51 -6.50
N LEU A 200 -0.33 -1.32 -6.23
CA LEU A 200 -0.91 -2.22 -7.20
C LEU A 200 -1.66 -1.46 -8.30
N LEU A 201 -2.37 -0.39 -7.93
CA LEU A 201 -3.00 0.50 -8.90
C LEU A 201 -1.95 1.18 -9.81
N ARG A 202 -0.85 1.66 -9.25
CA ARG A 202 0.25 2.25 -10.02
C ARG A 202 0.85 1.25 -11.02
N GLU A 203 1.07 0.00 -10.61
CA GLU A 203 1.57 -1.05 -11.51
C GLU A 203 0.57 -1.40 -12.61
N THR A 204 -0.72 -1.45 -12.29
CA THR A 204 -1.78 -1.64 -13.28
C THR A 204 -1.77 -0.52 -14.31
N VAL A 205 -1.73 0.73 -13.87
CA VAL A 205 -1.63 1.90 -14.76
C VAL A 205 -0.42 1.82 -15.68
N ASN A 206 0.75 1.47 -15.12
CA ASN A 206 1.98 1.35 -15.91
C ASN A 206 1.90 0.24 -16.95
N THR A 207 1.37 -0.93 -16.56
CA THR A 207 1.22 -2.08 -17.47
C THR A 207 0.24 -1.73 -18.57
N TYR A 208 -0.94 -1.24 -18.22
CA TYR A 208 -1.97 -0.84 -19.17
C TYR A 208 -1.47 0.24 -20.15
N ALA A 209 -0.83 1.30 -19.65
CA ALA A 209 -0.28 2.35 -20.50
C ALA A 209 0.83 1.86 -21.45
N SER A 210 1.58 0.81 -21.07
CA SER A 210 2.58 0.20 -21.94
C SER A 210 1.96 -0.62 -23.08
N GLU A 211 0.81 -1.25 -22.84
CA GLU A 211 0.06 -2.07 -23.78
C GLU A 211 -0.85 -1.21 -24.68
N HIS A 212 -1.32 -0.07 -24.16
CA HIS A 212 -2.24 0.88 -24.81
C HIS A 212 -1.63 2.28 -24.93
N PRO A 213 -0.53 2.47 -25.69
CA PRO A 213 0.16 3.76 -25.79
C PRO A 213 -0.66 4.87 -26.47
N GLU A 214 -1.79 4.50 -27.10
CA GLU A 214 -2.73 5.44 -27.71
C GLU A 214 -3.70 6.06 -26.68
N GLN A 215 -3.72 5.58 -25.44
CA GLN A 215 -4.63 6.02 -24.39
C GLN A 215 -3.86 6.65 -23.22
N THR A 216 -4.39 7.74 -22.69
CA THR A 216 -3.89 8.34 -21.45
C THR A 216 -4.68 7.78 -20.27
N VAL A 217 -4.01 7.42 -19.18
CA VAL A 217 -4.66 7.03 -17.93
C VAL A 217 -4.37 8.09 -16.87
N THR A 218 -5.42 8.64 -16.29
CA THR A 218 -5.33 9.59 -15.17
C THR A 218 -5.94 8.95 -13.92
N VAL A 219 -5.27 9.07 -12.78
CA VAL A 219 -5.79 8.58 -11.50
C VAL A 219 -6.12 9.77 -10.61
N GLU A 220 -7.33 9.79 -10.08
CA GLU A 220 -7.81 10.75 -9.10
C GLU A 220 -7.94 10.09 -7.74
N TYR A 221 -7.50 10.78 -6.68
CA TYR A 221 -7.52 10.24 -5.33
C TYR A 221 -8.44 11.04 -4.41
N GLY A 222 -9.33 10.34 -3.70
CA GLY A 222 -10.15 10.94 -2.66
C GLY A 222 -9.30 11.53 -1.52
N GLN A 223 -8.14 10.92 -1.23
CA GLN A 223 -7.17 11.39 -0.25
C GLN A 223 -6.76 12.86 -0.47
N ASP A 224 -6.60 13.29 -1.71
CA ASP A 224 -6.25 14.69 -2.02
C ASP A 224 -7.29 15.68 -1.45
N SER A 225 -8.56 15.29 -1.37
CA SER A 225 -9.65 16.08 -0.79
C SER A 225 -9.67 16.00 0.73
N LEU A 226 -9.35 14.84 1.30
CA LEU A 226 -9.20 14.64 2.75
C LEU A 226 -8.06 15.48 3.31
N ASP A 227 -6.92 15.53 2.63
CA ASP A 227 -5.76 16.37 2.98
C ASP A 227 -6.10 17.87 2.97
N ASN A 228 -7.11 18.24 2.20
CA ASN A 228 -7.66 19.60 2.18
C ASN A 228 -8.79 19.85 3.22
N GLY A 229 -9.05 18.87 4.10
CA GLY A 229 -9.94 19.00 5.24
C GLY A 229 -11.41 18.61 4.99
N MET A 230 -11.70 17.90 3.90
CA MET A 230 -13.00 17.25 3.71
C MET A 230 -13.12 16.01 4.60
N THR A 231 -14.34 15.61 4.92
CA THR A 231 -14.61 14.33 5.56
C THR A 231 -14.77 13.23 4.51
N VAL A 232 -14.68 11.96 4.92
CA VAL A 232 -14.94 10.80 4.04
C VAL A 232 -16.31 10.91 3.40
N ASP A 233 -17.35 11.21 4.19
CA ASP A 233 -18.72 11.39 3.71
C ASP A 233 -18.83 12.50 2.65
N ASP A 234 -18.09 13.61 2.81
CA ASP A 234 -18.10 14.70 1.83
C ASP A 234 -17.41 14.28 0.53
N VAL A 235 -16.32 13.50 0.61
CA VAL A 235 -15.62 12.98 -0.58
C VAL A 235 -16.52 12.01 -1.34
N ILE A 236 -17.12 11.03 -0.66
CA ILE A 236 -18.04 10.05 -1.28
C ILE A 236 -19.26 10.76 -1.86
N ARG A 237 -19.84 11.75 -1.16
CA ARG A 237 -20.97 12.54 -1.66
C ARG A 237 -20.60 13.33 -2.92
N THR A 238 -19.42 13.93 -2.97
CA THR A 238 -18.94 14.65 -4.15
C THR A 238 -18.81 13.71 -5.34
N LEU A 239 -18.16 12.56 -5.15
CA LEU A 239 -18.04 11.53 -6.17
C LEU A 239 -19.42 11.06 -6.68
N ASN A 240 -20.37 10.82 -5.77
CA ASN A 240 -21.73 10.41 -6.15
C ASN A 240 -22.43 11.47 -7.00
N VAL A 241 -22.28 12.75 -6.66
CA VAL A 241 -22.85 13.86 -7.46
C VAL A 241 -22.26 13.86 -8.88
N GLU A 242 -20.97 13.66 -9.04
CA GLU A 242 -20.30 13.59 -10.35
C GLU A 242 -20.78 12.36 -11.14
N ILE A 243 -20.87 11.19 -10.51
CA ILE A 243 -21.39 9.95 -11.14
C ILE A 243 -22.81 10.17 -11.66
N PHE A 244 -23.72 10.71 -10.83
CA PHE A 244 -25.11 10.94 -11.24
C PHE A 244 -25.29 12.08 -12.24
N ALA A 245 -24.35 13.04 -12.30
CA ALA A 245 -24.31 14.06 -13.34
C ALA A 245 -23.80 13.51 -14.70
N GLY A 246 -23.24 12.27 -14.73
CA GLY A 246 -22.57 11.71 -15.89
C GLY A 246 -21.18 12.35 -16.15
N GLU A 247 -20.59 12.96 -15.13
CA GLU A 247 -19.28 13.61 -15.14
C GLU A 247 -18.28 12.83 -14.25
N GLY A 248 -18.66 11.62 -13.80
CA GLY A 248 -17.82 10.77 -12.96
C GLY A 248 -16.64 10.13 -13.73
N PRO A 249 -15.73 9.46 -13.02
CA PRO A 249 -14.61 8.73 -13.62
C PRO A 249 -15.09 7.55 -14.49
N ASP A 250 -14.19 6.91 -15.22
CA ASP A 250 -14.51 5.73 -16.03
C ASP A 250 -14.45 4.45 -15.20
N VAL A 251 -13.45 4.34 -14.34
CA VAL A 251 -13.18 3.18 -13.49
C VAL A 251 -13.12 3.60 -12.03
N LEU A 252 -13.72 2.80 -11.16
CA LEU A 252 -13.70 2.99 -9.71
C LEU A 252 -12.92 1.88 -9.02
N VAL A 253 -11.99 2.24 -8.14
CA VAL A 253 -11.59 1.37 -7.04
C VAL A 253 -12.65 1.52 -5.96
N LEU A 254 -13.40 0.46 -5.73
CA LEU A 254 -14.62 0.48 -4.92
C LEU A 254 -14.37 0.31 -3.42
N ASP A 255 -13.12 0.14 -3.01
CA ASP A 255 -12.74 -0.01 -1.62
C ASP A 255 -13.17 1.25 -0.84
N GLY A 256 -13.94 1.05 0.23
CA GLY A 256 -14.51 2.14 1.02
C GLY A 256 -15.81 2.76 0.46
N LEU A 257 -16.21 2.40 -0.75
CA LEU A 257 -17.43 2.91 -1.39
C LEU A 257 -18.64 1.98 -1.14
N PRO A 258 -19.87 2.49 -1.31
CA PRO A 258 -21.11 1.72 -1.13
C PRO A 258 -21.40 0.78 -2.32
N VAL A 259 -20.58 -0.27 -2.48
CA VAL A 259 -20.59 -1.17 -3.65
C VAL A 259 -21.98 -1.76 -3.94
N GLU A 260 -22.64 -2.28 -2.91
CA GLU A 260 -23.97 -2.88 -3.05
C GLU A 260 -25.03 -1.86 -3.50
N SER A 261 -24.86 -0.59 -3.08
CA SER A 261 -25.73 0.50 -3.55
C SER A 261 -25.52 0.78 -5.03
N TYR A 262 -24.27 0.84 -5.47
CA TYR A 262 -23.93 1.04 -6.89
C TYR A 262 -24.44 -0.08 -7.78
N ILE A 263 -24.35 -1.34 -7.33
CA ILE A 263 -24.90 -2.49 -8.04
C ILE A 263 -26.43 -2.39 -8.15
N ARG A 264 -27.12 -2.12 -7.03
CA ARG A 264 -28.60 -1.98 -7.04
C ARG A 264 -29.09 -0.85 -7.93
N GLN A 265 -28.36 0.25 -7.98
CA GLN A 265 -28.67 1.40 -8.85
C GLN A 265 -28.33 1.13 -10.32
N GLY A 266 -27.62 0.04 -10.61
CA GLY A 266 -27.26 -0.35 -11.96
C GLY A 266 -26.32 0.61 -12.65
N ILE A 267 -25.42 1.26 -11.89
CA ILE A 267 -24.45 2.22 -12.44
C ILE A 267 -23.15 1.57 -12.91
N LEU A 268 -22.93 0.30 -12.58
CA LEU A 268 -21.73 -0.44 -12.99
C LEU A 268 -21.97 -1.22 -14.27
N ALA A 269 -20.95 -1.34 -15.11
CA ALA A 269 -20.93 -2.13 -16.31
C ALA A 269 -20.67 -3.62 -16.01
N ASP A 270 -21.09 -4.51 -16.91
CA ASP A 270 -20.89 -5.95 -16.78
C ASP A 270 -19.44 -6.35 -17.12
N LEU A 271 -18.76 -6.98 -16.18
CA LEU A 271 -17.39 -7.49 -16.27
C LEU A 271 -17.28 -8.99 -16.57
N SER A 272 -18.40 -9.66 -16.87
CA SER A 272 -18.46 -11.12 -17.10
C SER A 272 -17.55 -11.62 -18.24
N ASN A 273 -17.09 -10.73 -19.11
CA ASN A 273 -16.22 -11.08 -20.23
C ASN A 273 -14.73 -11.18 -19.82
N ILE A 274 -14.36 -10.78 -18.61
CA ILE A 274 -12.99 -10.87 -18.11
C ILE A 274 -12.67 -12.32 -17.74
N ASP A 275 -11.50 -12.82 -18.16
CA ASP A 275 -11.10 -14.20 -17.87
C ASP A 275 -10.67 -14.34 -16.39
N THR A 276 -11.48 -15.03 -15.62
CA THR A 276 -11.26 -15.33 -14.20
C THR A 276 -10.98 -16.81 -13.93
N SER A 277 -10.71 -17.60 -14.97
CA SER A 277 -10.61 -19.08 -14.89
C SER A 277 -9.54 -19.61 -13.92
N ASN A 278 -8.53 -18.80 -13.61
CA ASN A 278 -7.45 -19.14 -12.68
C ASN A 278 -7.65 -18.54 -11.27
N CYS A 279 -8.81 -17.96 -10.99
CA CYS A 279 -9.11 -17.31 -9.72
C CYS A 279 -9.87 -18.23 -8.76
N TYR A 280 -9.93 -17.86 -7.48
CA TYR A 280 -10.88 -18.46 -6.54
C TYR A 280 -12.28 -17.98 -6.91
N GLU A 281 -13.06 -18.86 -7.54
CA GLU A 281 -14.38 -18.54 -8.09
C GLU A 281 -15.34 -17.97 -7.04
N ASN A 282 -15.30 -18.51 -5.82
CA ASN A 282 -16.09 -18.06 -4.67
C ASN A 282 -15.73 -16.64 -4.19
N ILE A 283 -14.56 -16.14 -4.54
CA ILE A 283 -14.08 -14.82 -4.15
C ILE A 283 -14.29 -13.81 -5.29
N VAL A 284 -13.77 -14.14 -6.48
CA VAL A 284 -13.74 -13.19 -7.60
C VAL A 284 -15.16 -12.83 -8.09
N HIS A 285 -16.12 -13.73 -7.92
CA HIS A 285 -17.52 -13.52 -8.31
C HIS A 285 -18.45 -13.12 -7.16
N CYS A 286 -17.91 -12.58 -6.05
CA CYS A 286 -18.71 -12.19 -4.89
C CYS A 286 -19.72 -11.05 -5.18
N TYR A 287 -19.52 -10.31 -6.26
CA TYR A 287 -20.42 -9.26 -6.75
C TYR A 287 -21.09 -9.63 -8.09
N ALA A 288 -21.19 -10.91 -8.38
CA ALA A 288 -21.91 -11.43 -9.55
C ALA A 288 -23.30 -11.96 -9.16
N ASP A 289 -24.24 -11.86 -10.10
CA ASP A 289 -25.57 -12.44 -10.01
C ASP A 289 -25.96 -13.14 -11.34
N GLU A 290 -27.23 -13.57 -11.48
CA GLU A 290 -27.71 -14.21 -12.71
C GLU A 290 -27.66 -13.30 -13.96
N SER A 291 -27.50 -11.99 -13.78
CA SER A 291 -27.51 -10.99 -14.86
C SER A 291 -26.12 -10.49 -15.26
N GLY A 292 -25.10 -10.66 -14.43
CA GLY A 292 -23.74 -10.22 -14.75
C GLY A 292 -22.79 -10.24 -13.57
N CYS A 293 -21.57 -9.76 -13.82
CA CYS A 293 -20.55 -9.51 -12.80
C CYS A 293 -20.25 -8.02 -12.75
N TRP A 294 -20.52 -7.36 -11.64
CA TRP A 294 -20.55 -5.90 -11.55
C TRP A 294 -19.27 -5.30 -10.98
N ALA A 295 -18.52 -6.09 -10.21
CA ALA A 295 -17.24 -5.68 -9.63
C ALA A 295 -16.36 -6.92 -9.44
N LEU A 296 -15.04 -6.72 -9.56
CA LEU A 296 -14.04 -7.78 -9.41
C LEU A 296 -12.99 -7.36 -8.37
N PRO A 297 -12.83 -8.09 -7.25
CA PRO A 297 -11.72 -7.90 -6.33
C PRO A 297 -10.45 -8.51 -6.92
N LEU A 298 -9.31 -7.85 -6.72
CA LEU A 298 -8.00 -8.40 -7.04
C LEU A 298 -7.38 -9.13 -5.85
N LEU A 299 -7.64 -8.62 -4.68
CA LEU A 299 -7.18 -9.16 -3.41
C LEU A 299 -8.38 -9.48 -2.51
N PHE A 300 -8.14 -10.31 -1.50
CA PHE A 300 -9.10 -10.54 -0.42
C PHE A 300 -8.39 -10.80 0.90
N ARG A 301 -9.08 -10.51 2.00
CA ARG A 301 -8.63 -10.78 3.37
C ARG A 301 -9.61 -11.70 4.05
N PRO A 302 -9.26 -12.96 4.30
CA PRO A 302 -10.11 -13.82 5.11
C PRO A 302 -9.98 -13.44 6.58
N SER A 303 -11.09 -13.35 7.30
CA SER A 303 -11.07 -13.26 8.76
C SER A 303 -10.86 -14.66 9.32
N LEU A 304 -9.63 -15.00 9.74
CA LEU A 304 -9.26 -16.33 10.18
C LEU A 304 -9.14 -16.42 11.70
N VAL A 305 -9.40 -17.60 12.22
CA VAL A 305 -9.09 -18.01 13.60
C VAL A 305 -8.31 -19.32 13.57
N TYR A 306 -7.34 -19.44 14.46
CA TYR A 306 -6.56 -20.65 14.63
C TYR A 306 -6.37 -20.97 16.11
N CYS A 307 -6.09 -22.25 16.42
CA CYS A 307 -5.70 -22.68 17.74
C CYS A 307 -4.69 -23.82 17.68
N GLN A 308 -3.97 -24.02 18.76
CA GLN A 308 -2.99 -25.11 18.91
C GLN A 308 -3.53 -26.25 19.77
N SER A 309 -4.42 -25.97 20.74
CA SER A 309 -4.95 -27.01 21.63
C SER A 309 -6.13 -27.76 21.04
N GLU A 310 -6.21 -29.07 21.30
CA GLU A 310 -7.36 -29.88 20.91
C GLU A 310 -8.64 -29.48 21.66
N GLU A 311 -8.53 -28.86 22.84
CA GLU A 311 -9.67 -28.36 23.60
C GLU A 311 -10.36 -27.21 22.87
N ASN A 312 -9.58 -26.20 22.47
CA ASN A 312 -10.12 -25.05 21.75
C ASN A 312 -10.49 -25.38 20.30
N LYS A 313 -9.84 -26.39 19.69
CA LYS A 313 -10.21 -26.88 18.37
C LYS A 313 -11.68 -27.30 18.30
N ALA A 314 -12.16 -28.07 19.28
CA ALA A 314 -13.56 -28.48 19.29
C ALA A 314 -14.50 -27.27 19.39
N ARG A 315 -14.21 -26.34 20.31
CA ARG A 315 -15.00 -25.11 20.49
C ARG A 315 -15.04 -24.24 19.22
N LEU A 316 -13.89 -24.02 18.61
CA LEU A 316 -13.79 -23.24 17.37
C LEU A 316 -14.51 -23.93 16.21
N SER A 317 -14.41 -25.26 16.10
CA SER A 317 -15.06 -26.02 15.04
C SER A 317 -16.59 -26.00 15.11
N GLU A 318 -17.16 -25.87 16.32
CA GLU A 318 -18.59 -25.88 16.58
C GLU A 318 -19.21 -24.48 16.55
N ALA A 319 -18.40 -23.40 16.64
CA ALA A 319 -18.88 -22.04 16.68
C ALA A 319 -19.60 -21.64 15.38
N GLN A 320 -20.81 -21.07 15.52
CA GLN A 320 -21.64 -20.64 14.41
C GLN A 320 -21.75 -19.10 14.30
N ASN A 321 -21.43 -18.39 15.40
CA ASN A 321 -21.53 -16.92 15.51
C ASN A 321 -20.48 -16.40 16.49
N LEU A 322 -20.39 -15.08 16.66
CA LEU A 322 -19.41 -14.46 17.55
C LEU A 322 -19.71 -14.74 19.03
N THR A 323 -20.98 -14.89 19.40
CA THR A 323 -21.38 -15.22 20.78
C THR A 323 -20.80 -16.58 21.22
N ASP A 324 -20.74 -17.56 20.32
CA ASP A 324 -20.13 -18.86 20.62
C ASP A 324 -18.62 -18.76 20.92
N LEU A 325 -17.96 -17.71 20.42
CA LEU A 325 -16.56 -17.42 20.66
C LEU A 325 -16.30 -16.47 21.84
N GLN A 326 -17.33 -15.84 22.41
CA GLN A 326 -17.17 -14.79 23.40
C GLN A 326 -16.25 -15.19 24.56
N ASP A 327 -16.44 -16.37 25.14
CA ASP A 327 -15.61 -16.86 26.24
C ASP A 327 -14.13 -17.00 25.86
N LEU A 328 -13.83 -17.39 24.60
CA LEU A 328 -12.45 -17.47 24.11
C LEU A 328 -11.87 -16.07 23.87
N LEU A 329 -12.65 -15.18 23.26
CA LEU A 329 -12.25 -13.80 22.97
C LEU A 329 -12.00 -12.97 24.24
N CYS A 330 -12.73 -13.25 25.33
CA CYS A 330 -12.55 -12.59 26.61
C CYS A 330 -11.23 -12.98 27.33
N VAL A 331 -10.56 -14.04 26.91
CA VAL A 331 -9.32 -14.51 27.55
C VAL A 331 -8.11 -13.82 26.91
N LYS A 332 -7.51 -12.88 27.63
CA LYS A 332 -6.39 -12.04 27.14
C LYS A 332 -5.17 -12.85 26.68
N SER A 333 -4.95 -14.06 27.21
CA SER A 333 -3.86 -14.93 26.75
C SER A 333 -4.15 -15.60 25.41
N ASN A 334 -5.42 -15.69 24.99
CA ASN A 334 -5.80 -16.22 23.71
C ASN A 334 -5.82 -15.13 22.65
N PHE A 335 -6.56 -14.05 22.93
CA PHE A 335 -6.73 -12.93 22.02
C PHE A 335 -6.33 -11.64 22.75
N HIS A 336 -5.49 -10.83 22.15
CA HIS A 336 -5.08 -9.56 22.75
C HIS A 336 -5.37 -8.41 21.82
N TYR A 337 -5.98 -7.40 22.38
CA TYR A 337 -6.31 -6.19 21.67
C TYR A 337 -5.70 -4.99 22.40
N ASP A 338 -4.95 -4.16 21.68
CA ASP A 338 -4.25 -3.03 22.27
C ASP A 338 -5.17 -1.83 22.52
N GLY A 339 -6.26 -1.71 21.76
CA GLY A 339 -7.23 -0.63 21.90
C GLY A 339 -8.59 -0.99 21.32
N TYR A 340 -9.56 -0.08 21.47
CA TYR A 340 -10.93 -0.24 20.97
C TYR A 340 -10.96 -0.42 19.45
N TYR A 341 -10.19 0.39 18.75
CA TYR A 341 -10.12 0.35 17.29
C TYR A 341 -9.53 -0.96 16.78
N ASN A 342 -8.52 -1.49 17.45
CA ASN A 342 -7.91 -2.76 17.08
C ASN A 342 -8.92 -3.92 17.23
N LEU A 343 -9.61 -4.01 18.39
CA LEU A 343 -10.68 -5.00 18.59
C LEU A 343 -11.77 -4.88 17.52
N PHE A 344 -12.23 -3.66 17.29
CA PHE A 344 -13.28 -3.39 16.31
C PHE A 344 -12.83 -3.82 14.90
N SER A 345 -11.67 -3.38 14.47
CA SER A 345 -11.16 -3.63 13.11
C SER A 345 -10.90 -5.10 12.83
N GLU A 346 -10.59 -5.90 13.84
CA GLU A 346 -10.40 -7.36 13.68
C GLU A 346 -11.72 -8.12 13.60
N LEU A 347 -12.75 -7.72 14.33
CA LEU A 347 -14.01 -8.47 14.39
C LEU A 347 -15.12 -7.90 13.51
N TYR A 348 -15.09 -6.60 13.20
CA TYR A 348 -16.13 -5.95 12.41
C TYR A 348 -16.27 -6.54 10.99
N PRO A 349 -15.22 -6.87 10.24
CA PRO A 349 -15.39 -7.46 8.90
C PRO A 349 -16.26 -8.72 8.93
N ALA A 350 -16.03 -9.63 9.89
CA ALA A 350 -16.84 -10.84 10.03
C ALA A 350 -18.30 -10.55 10.41
N ALA A 351 -18.55 -9.50 11.20
CA ALA A 351 -19.89 -9.12 11.63
C ALA A 351 -20.63 -8.29 10.58
N SER A 352 -19.93 -7.45 9.83
CA SER A 352 -20.52 -6.47 8.90
C SER A 352 -21.39 -7.11 7.83
N ALA A 353 -20.98 -8.25 7.29
CA ALA A 353 -21.74 -9.03 6.34
C ALA A 353 -23.13 -9.44 6.88
N SER A 354 -23.21 -9.79 8.17
CA SER A 354 -24.48 -10.14 8.80
C SER A 354 -25.29 -8.93 9.23
N ILE A 355 -24.62 -7.85 9.62
CA ILE A 355 -25.27 -6.59 10.03
C ILE A 355 -25.97 -5.93 8.85
N PHE A 356 -25.34 -5.90 7.66
CA PHE A 356 -25.82 -5.21 6.48
C PHE A 356 -26.37 -6.14 5.37
N ALA A 357 -26.59 -7.44 5.68
CA ALA A 357 -27.06 -8.45 4.71
C ALA A 357 -28.59 -8.41 4.48
N VAL A 358 -29.26 -7.33 4.81
CA VAL A 358 -30.72 -7.23 4.64
C VAL A 358 -31.05 -6.90 3.18
N GLU A 359 -31.97 -7.67 2.57
CA GLU A 359 -32.49 -7.32 1.23
C GLU A 359 -33.07 -5.90 1.25
N GLY A 360 -32.48 -5.01 0.48
CA GLY A 360 -32.77 -3.59 0.51
C GLY A 360 -31.81 -2.82 1.42
N GLU A 361 -32.24 -1.67 1.91
CA GLU A 361 -31.50 -0.79 2.78
C GLU A 361 -31.93 -1.03 4.22
N GLY A 362 -31.02 -1.49 5.04
CA GLY A 362 -31.36 -1.74 6.43
C GLY A 362 -30.26 -2.43 7.21
N VAL A 363 -30.47 -2.49 8.52
CA VAL A 363 -29.57 -3.12 9.49
C VAL A 363 -30.28 -4.29 10.13
N ASN A 364 -29.62 -5.44 10.17
CA ASN A 364 -30.04 -6.56 11.00
C ASN A 364 -29.74 -6.22 12.48
N GLU A 365 -30.78 -5.78 13.21
CA GLU A 365 -30.66 -5.36 14.61
C GLU A 365 -30.10 -6.46 15.51
N ASP A 366 -30.47 -7.72 15.28
CA ASP A 366 -30.01 -8.85 16.09
C ASP A 366 -28.50 -9.09 15.89
N ALA A 367 -28.02 -9.04 14.65
CA ALA A 367 -26.60 -9.18 14.36
C ALA A 367 -25.77 -7.99 14.89
N LEU A 368 -26.27 -6.76 14.76
CA LEU A 368 -25.66 -5.58 15.35
C LEU A 368 -25.56 -5.68 16.86
N ARG A 369 -26.64 -6.09 17.50
CA ARG A 369 -26.72 -6.27 18.96
C ARG A 369 -25.76 -7.35 19.43
N GLU A 370 -25.65 -8.46 18.72
CA GLU A 370 -24.69 -9.52 18.99
C GLU A 370 -23.26 -8.96 18.95
N PHE A 371 -22.87 -8.33 17.86
CA PHE A 371 -21.53 -7.76 17.67
C PHE A 371 -21.16 -6.79 18.80
N LEU A 372 -22.03 -5.82 19.09
CA LEU A 372 -21.79 -4.83 20.15
C LEU A 372 -21.73 -5.46 21.54
N SER A 373 -22.55 -6.47 21.81
CA SER A 373 -22.55 -7.18 23.10
C SER A 373 -21.26 -7.97 23.31
N VAL A 374 -20.82 -8.71 22.29
CA VAL A 374 -19.60 -9.53 22.35
C VAL A 374 -18.37 -8.62 22.49
N THR A 375 -18.25 -7.59 21.64
CA THR A 375 -17.10 -6.68 21.70
C THR A 375 -17.04 -5.91 23.02
N LYS A 376 -18.18 -5.46 23.56
CA LYS A 376 -18.23 -4.84 24.89
C LYS A 376 -17.81 -5.81 26.00
N ALA A 377 -18.24 -7.06 25.94
CA ALA A 377 -17.82 -8.08 26.91
C ALA A 377 -16.30 -8.32 26.88
N VAL A 378 -15.69 -8.33 25.67
CA VAL A 378 -14.23 -8.45 25.51
C VAL A 378 -13.52 -7.22 26.08
N VAL A 379 -14.00 -6.00 25.81
CA VAL A 379 -13.45 -4.77 26.37
C VAL A 379 -13.42 -4.82 27.89
N ASP A 380 -14.55 -5.22 28.51
CA ASP A 380 -14.67 -5.29 29.97
C ASP A 380 -13.79 -6.38 30.58
N ALA A 381 -13.77 -7.56 29.97
CA ALA A 381 -13.00 -8.69 30.47
C ALA A 381 -11.49 -8.47 30.38
N GLN A 382 -11.02 -7.91 29.28
CA GLN A 382 -9.61 -7.65 29.03
C GLN A 382 -9.13 -6.30 29.56
N GLN A 383 -10.05 -5.42 29.99
CA GLN A 383 -9.78 -4.04 30.42
C GLN A 383 -9.06 -3.24 29.34
N ILE A 384 -9.56 -3.34 28.10
CA ILE A 384 -9.03 -2.59 26.97
C ILE A 384 -9.27 -1.10 27.19
N SER A 385 -8.29 -0.25 26.88
CA SER A 385 -8.37 1.20 27.04
C SER A 385 -8.46 1.93 25.70
N ALA A 386 -8.78 3.22 25.76
CA ALA A 386 -8.79 4.11 24.61
C ALA A 386 -7.40 4.66 24.25
N GLU A 387 -6.32 4.18 24.88
CA GLU A 387 -4.99 4.76 24.77
C GLU A 387 -4.44 4.73 23.33
N TYR A 388 -4.85 3.75 22.55
CA TYR A 388 -4.47 3.58 21.13
C TYR A 388 -5.67 3.73 20.17
N ASP A 389 -6.68 4.49 20.59
CA ASP A 389 -7.88 4.69 19.80
C ASP A 389 -7.77 6.01 19.01
N PRO A 390 -7.89 6.01 17.67
CA PRO A 390 -7.77 7.20 16.84
C PRO A 390 -8.83 8.28 17.17
N LEU A 391 -9.97 7.93 17.81
CA LEU A 391 -10.97 8.90 18.25
C LEU A 391 -10.61 9.57 19.58
N PHE A 392 -9.74 8.98 20.41
CA PHE A 392 -9.47 9.42 21.78
C PHE A 392 -7.98 9.60 22.09
N GLY A 393 -7.10 9.07 21.27
CA GLY A 393 -5.65 9.10 21.47
C GLY A 393 -4.96 10.29 20.78
N ASP A 394 -3.80 10.69 21.30
CA ASP A 394 -3.03 11.82 20.77
C ASP A 394 -2.22 11.47 19.49
N GLY A 395 -2.48 10.33 18.85
CA GLY A 395 -1.94 9.96 17.54
C GLY A 395 -0.41 9.81 17.43
N GLU A 396 0.37 9.97 18.52
CA GLU A 396 1.83 10.05 18.45
C GLU A 396 2.60 8.72 18.48
N ASP A 397 1.94 7.57 18.64
CA ASP A 397 2.63 6.27 18.79
C ASP A 397 2.13 5.17 17.84
N THR A 398 1.91 5.48 16.58
CA THR A 398 1.97 4.43 15.58
C THR A 398 3.43 4.22 15.19
N ALA A 399 3.99 3.07 15.54
CA ALA A 399 5.38 2.67 15.30
C ALA A 399 5.75 2.51 13.80
N SER A 400 4.94 3.04 12.90
CA SER A 400 5.25 3.32 11.51
C SER A 400 5.37 4.83 11.39
N GLY A 401 6.53 5.37 11.13
CA GLY A 401 6.79 6.81 10.99
C GLY A 401 6.00 7.49 9.86
N ASP A 402 4.70 7.29 9.88
CA ASP A 402 3.70 7.85 8.99
C ASP A 402 2.84 8.80 9.84
N ASP A 403 2.67 10.01 9.39
CA ASP A 403 2.13 11.18 10.09
C ASP A 403 0.61 11.19 10.33
N GLY A 404 0.00 10.02 10.58
CA GLY A 404 -1.28 9.90 11.29
C GLY A 404 -2.53 10.37 10.54
N GLN A 405 -2.51 10.55 9.23
CA GLN A 405 -3.68 10.93 8.42
C GLN A 405 -4.14 9.88 7.41
N HIS A 406 -3.62 8.68 7.45
CA HIS A 406 -4.17 7.61 6.63
C HIS A 406 -5.47 7.13 7.25
N LEU A 407 -6.58 7.52 6.65
CA LEU A 407 -7.83 6.79 6.74
C LEU A 407 -7.57 5.42 6.14
N ALA A 408 -7.06 4.54 6.97
CA ALA A 408 -6.72 3.22 6.51
C ALA A 408 -7.99 2.51 6.03
N VAL A 409 -8.21 2.52 4.72
CA VAL A 409 -8.84 1.39 4.05
C VAL A 409 -8.04 0.14 4.40
N ASP A 410 -6.78 0.30 4.70
CA ASP A 410 -5.91 -0.66 5.35
C ASP A 410 -6.22 -0.80 6.84
N ILE A 411 -6.84 -1.91 7.19
CA ILE A 411 -7.01 -2.32 8.58
C ILE A 411 -5.61 -2.60 9.14
N PRO A 412 -5.10 -1.83 10.11
CA PRO A 412 -3.80 -2.09 10.69
C PRO A 412 -3.82 -3.49 11.31
N VAL A 413 -2.99 -4.36 10.81
CA VAL A 413 -2.69 -5.62 11.49
C VAL A 413 -2.00 -5.26 12.79
N SER A 414 -2.50 -5.72 13.93
CA SER A 414 -1.89 -5.42 15.21
C SER A 414 -0.42 -5.84 15.19
N MET A 415 0.49 -4.87 15.25
CA MET A 415 1.94 -5.09 15.20
C MET A 415 2.51 -5.76 16.48
N ASN A 416 1.69 -6.08 17.47
CA ASN A 416 2.12 -6.70 18.72
C ASN A 416 2.49 -8.18 18.63
N TRP A 417 2.41 -8.77 17.46
CA TRP A 417 2.82 -10.15 17.23
C TRP A 417 4.32 -10.38 17.43
N TYR A 418 5.15 -9.40 17.14
CA TYR A 418 6.61 -9.52 17.28
C TYR A 418 7.10 -9.67 18.74
N GLY A 419 6.38 -9.11 19.71
CA GLY A 419 6.73 -9.20 21.12
C GLY A 419 6.36 -10.54 21.77
N ARG A 420 5.49 -11.33 21.11
CA ARG A 420 4.90 -12.57 21.67
C ARG A 420 5.40 -13.86 21.06
N ALA A 421 6.28 -13.83 20.09
CA ALA A 421 6.91 -15.02 19.53
C ALA A 421 7.58 -15.93 20.59
N GLN A 422 7.72 -15.44 21.82
CA GLN A 422 8.30 -16.19 22.93
C GLN A 422 7.26 -16.92 23.81
N ASP A 423 5.96 -16.60 23.66
CA ASP A 423 4.88 -17.27 24.40
C ASP A 423 3.63 -17.34 23.50
N PRO A 424 3.55 -18.34 22.61
CA PRO A 424 2.49 -18.43 21.63
C PRO A 424 1.14 -18.58 22.32
N ALA A 425 0.19 -17.68 22.03
CA ALA A 425 -1.18 -17.79 22.44
C ALA A 425 -1.78 -19.11 21.94
N ASP A 426 -2.62 -19.75 22.73
CA ASP A 426 -3.28 -21.00 22.34
C ASP A 426 -4.27 -20.79 21.19
N CYS A 427 -4.84 -19.61 21.09
CA CYS A 427 -5.70 -19.19 19.98
C CYS A 427 -5.30 -17.79 19.51
N ALA A 428 -5.57 -17.48 18.26
CA ALA A 428 -5.53 -16.11 17.74
C ALA A 428 -6.52 -15.93 16.59
N ALA A 429 -6.99 -14.70 16.43
CA ALA A 429 -7.80 -14.26 15.30
C ALA A 429 -7.13 -13.06 14.64
N GLY A 430 -7.35 -12.86 13.38
CA GLY A 430 -6.87 -11.70 12.67
C GLY A 430 -7.03 -11.81 11.16
N ASN A 431 -6.89 -10.67 10.50
CA ASN A 431 -6.72 -10.64 9.06
C ASN A 431 -5.30 -11.13 8.72
N PRO A 432 -5.15 -12.13 7.85
CA PRO A 432 -3.84 -12.59 7.45
C PRO A 432 -3.21 -11.56 6.51
N SER A 433 -2.26 -10.83 7.06
CA SER A 433 -1.17 -10.29 6.27
C SER A 433 -0.11 -11.36 6.07
N ASP A 434 0.95 -11.07 5.32
CA ASP A 434 2.14 -11.93 5.26
C ASP A 434 2.64 -12.38 6.65
N TYR A 435 2.26 -11.66 7.69
CA TYR A 435 2.60 -11.93 9.08
C TYR A 435 1.84 -13.11 9.68
N LEU A 436 0.57 -13.38 9.33
CA LEU A 436 -0.09 -14.57 9.87
C LEU A 436 0.57 -15.85 9.34
N LEU A 437 0.89 -15.89 8.04
CA LEU A 437 1.65 -17.01 7.47
C LEU A 437 3.03 -17.10 8.13
N THR A 438 3.73 -15.99 8.31
CA THR A 438 5.01 -15.95 9.03
C THR A 438 4.84 -16.40 10.48
N TYR A 439 3.75 -16.02 11.16
CA TYR A 439 3.47 -16.45 12.52
C TYR A 439 3.12 -17.95 12.60
N ILE A 440 2.28 -18.46 11.71
CA ILE A 440 2.00 -19.89 11.57
C ILE A 440 3.30 -20.66 11.39
N TYR A 441 4.24 -20.15 10.62
CA TYR A 441 5.59 -20.71 10.45
C TYR A 441 6.46 -20.56 11.69
N MET A 442 6.46 -19.41 12.37
CA MET A 442 7.23 -19.21 13.61
C MET A 442 6.73 -20.09 14.75
N VAL A 443 5.41 -20.31 14.83
CA VAL A 443 4.83 -21.28 15.79
C VAL A 443 5.23 -22.70 15.42
N SER A 444 5.40 -23.00 14.14
CA SER A 444 5.88 -24.30 13.67
C SER A 444 7.37 -24.51 13.91
N GLU A 445 8.20 -23.47 13.99
CA GLU A 445 9.61 -23.57 14.45
C GLU A 445 9.69 -24.12 15.89
N THR A 446 8.65 -23.94 16.69
CA THR A 446 8.54 -24.58 18.01
C THR A 446 8.07 -26.05 17.96
N GLY A 447 7.81 -26.59 16.76
CA GLY A 447 7.38 -27.99 16.55
C GLY A 447 5.88 -28.22 16.68
N SER A 448 5.07 -27.15 16.71
CA SER A 448 3.61 -27.24 16.89
C SER A 448 2.90 -26.75 15.64
N VAL A 449 2.41 -27.64 14.80
CA VAL A 449 1.48 -27.31 13.71
C VAL A 449 0.15 -26.87 14.34
N PRO A 450 -0.50 -25.77 13.87
CA PRO A 450 -1.82 -25.41 14.37
C PRO A 450 -2.79 -26.59 14.28
N ALA A 451 -3.52 -26.85 15.35
CA ALA A 451 -4.50 -27.93 15.37
C ALA A 451 -5.70 -27.62 14.47
N LEU A 452 -5.98 -26.34 14.28
CA LEU A 452 -7.07 -25.87 13.45
C LEU A 452 -6.76 -24.46 12.92
N ILE A 453 -7.06 -24.24 11.62
CA ILE A 453 -7.21 -22.94 10.99
C ILE A 453 -8.56 -22.96 10.28
N ARG A 454 -9.39 -21.98 10.49
CA ARG A 454 -10.68 -21.82 9.79
C ARG A 454 -11.09 -20.36 9.70
N PRO A 455 -12.03 -19.98 8.80
CA PRO A 455 -12.67 -18.68 8.85
C PRO A 455 -13.39 -18.46 10.20
N LEU A 456 -13.51 -17.20 10.61
CA LEU A 456 -14.47 -16.80 11.65
C LEU A 456 -15.88 -17.22 11.23
N PRO A 457 -16.83 -17.40 12.17
CA PRO A 457 -18.21 -17.74 11.84
C PRO A 457 -18.79 -16.78 10.79
N GLY A 458 -19.51 -17.37 9.80
CA GLY A 458 -20.03 -16.64 8.64
C GLY A 458 -19.20 -16.81 7.37
N ASP A 459 -18.01 -17.46 7.48
CA ASP A 459 -17.10 -17.71 6.33
C ASP A 459 -16.82 -16.45 5.50
N VAL A 460 -16.58 -15.33 6.22
CA VAL A 460 -16.49 -13.99 5.67
C VAL A 460 -15.06 -13.67 5.22
N PHE A 461 -14.96 -12.94 4.13
CA PHE A 461 -13.72 -12.30 3.68
C PHE A 461 -13.98 -10.83 3.31
N THR A 462 -12.95 -10.01 3.38
CA THR A 462 -13.00 -8.62 2.91
C THR A 462 -12.44 -8.56 1.49
N PRO A 463 -13.23 -8.20 0.47
CA PRO A 463 -12.72 -7.87 -0.86
C PRO A 463 -11.81 -6.64 -0.77
N VAL A 464 -10.73 -6.63 -1.55
CA VAL A 464 -9.74 -5.54 -1.58
C VAL A 464 -9.30 -5.28 -3.01
N MET A 465 -9.00 -4.03 -3.33
CA MET A 465 -8.75 -3.59 -4.70
C MET A 465 -9.88 -4.03 -5.63
N THR A 466 -11.10 -3.80 -5.18
CA THR A 466 -12.31 -4.13 -5.93
C THR A 466 -12.53 -3.09 -7.01
N MET A 467 -12.60 -3.52 -8.27
CA MET A 467 -12.75 -2.63 -9.41
C MET A 467 -14.14 -2.73 -10.01
N GLY A 468 -14.69 -1.59 -10.39
CA GLY A 468 -15.90 -1.45 -11.18
C GLY A 468 -15.71 -0.44 -12.30
N VAL A 469 -16.47 -0.57 -13.37
CA VAL A 469 -16.50 0.36 -14.51
C VAL A 469 -17.85 1.04 -14.54
N LEU A 470 -17.89 2.37 -14.68
CA LEU A 470 -19.16 3.08 -14.78
C LEU A 470 -19.80 2.82 -16.16
N ASN A 471 -21.07 2.42 -16.18
CA ASN A 471 -21.80 2.14 -17.42
C ASN A 471 -22.17 3.41 -18.22
N THR A 472 -22.04 4.58 -17.59
CA THR A 472 -22.23 5.90 -18.21
C THR A 472 -20.96 6.44 -18.86
N SER A 473 -19.82 5.79 -18.68
CA SER A 473 -18.53 6.16 -19.28
C SER A 473 -18.57 6.03 -20.80
N ASP A 474 -17.93 6.96 -21.50
CA ASP A 474 -17.65 6.83 -22.94
C ASP A 474 -16.48 5.86 -23.22
N GLN A 475 -15.80 5.34 -22.18
CA GLN A 475 -14.59 4.49 -22.22
C GLN A 475 -14.84 3.10 -21.62
N VAL A 476 -16.08 2.58 -21.62
CA VAL A 476 -16.43 1.29 -20.98
C VAL A 476 -15.51 0.16 -21.43
N ASP A 477 -15.29 0.00 -22.74
CA ASP A 477 -14.44 -1.08 -23.26
C ASP A 477 -12.97 -0.95 -22.77
N ALA A 478 -12.46 0.27 -22.67
CA ALA A 478 -11.14 0.57 -22.14
C ALA A 478 -11.08 0.31 -20.63
N GLY A 479 -12.11 0.69 -19.90
CA GLY A 479 -12.23 0.40 -18.46
C GLY A 479 -12.26 -1.10 -18.17
N VAL A 480 -13.03 -1.88 -18.95
CA VAL A 480 -13.05 -3.35 -18.84
C VAL A 480 -11.67 -3.95 -19.13
N ALA A 481 -10.97 -3.46 -20.17
CA ALA A 481 -9.61 -3.89 -20.48
C ALA A 481 -8.63 -3.54 -19.34
N PHE A 482 -8.77 -2.35 -18.74
CA PHE A 482 -7.97 -1.93 -17.59
C PHE A 482 -8.15 -2.86 -16.38
N VAL A 483 -9.40 -3.23 -16.05
CA VAL A 483 -9.70 -4.21 -14.99
C VAL A 483 -9.11 -5.58 -15.32
N GLY A 484 -9.16 -6.02 -16.59
CA GLY A 484 -8.50 -7.24 -17.05
C GLY A 484 -6.98 -7.19 -16.83
N THR A 485 -6.34 -6.09 -17.24
CA THR A 485 -4.90 -5.86 -16.99
C THR A 485 -4.57 -5.94 -15.51
N MET A 486 -5.44 -5.42 -14.64
CA MET A 486 -5.22 -5.51 -13.19
C MET A 486 -5.18 -6.96 -12.71
N LEU A 487 -6.11 -7.81 -13.14
CA LEU A 487 -6.11 -9.23 -12.80
C LEU A 487 -4.88 -9.97 -13.34
N ASP A 488 -4.31 -9.50 -14.46
CA ASP A 488 -3.12 -10.07 -15.08
C ASP A 488 -1.80 -9.46 -14.56
N CYS A 489 -1.86 -8.33 -13.87
CA CYS A 489 -0.70 -7.62 -13.27
C CYS A 489 -0.03 -8.39 -12.14
N GLU A 490 -0.28 -9.66 -12.00
CA GLU A 490 0.39 -10.54 -11.07
C GLU A 490 1.81 -10.80 -11.48
N THR A 491 2.67 -9.92 -11.18
CA THR A 491 4.07 -10.26 -11.29
C THR A 491 4.50 -11.00 -10.01
N GLU A 492 5.22 -12.11 -10.17
CA GLU A 492 5.97 -12.75 -9.09
C GLU A 492 6.79 -11.72 -8.31
N ASP A 493 7.18 -10.64 -8.96
CA ASP A 493 7.90 -9.49 -8.43
C ASP A 493 7.08 -8.67 -7.42
N LEU A 494 5.80 -8.43 -7.64
CA LEU A 494 4.93 -7.74 -6.68
C LEU A 494 4.69 -8.60 -5.43
N ALA A 495 4.46 -9.89 -5.61
CA ALA A 495 4.33 -10.83 -4.50
C ALA A 495 5.59 -10.93 -3.62
N GLY A 496 6.78 -10.61 -4.15
CA GLY A 496 8.07 -10.65 -3.43
C GLY A 496 8.34 -9.47 -2.49
N ARG A 497 7.62 -8.34 -2.61
CA ARG A 497 8.06 -7.07 -2.03
C ARG A 497 7.39 -6.60 -0.77
N GLY A 498 6.54 -7.31 -0.20
CA GLY A 498 6.01 -6.89 1.07
C GLY A 498 4.51 -6.81 1.09
N SER A 499 4.07 -6.53 2.20
CA SER A 499 2.78 -6.31 2.77
C SER A 499 1.72 -5.77 1.79
N PHE A 500 1.33 -6.61 0.82
CA PHE A 500 -0.02 -6.44 0.30
C PHE A 500 -0.96 -6.86 1.41
N ASN A 501 -1.86 -5.97 1.76
CA ASN A 501 -2.85 -6.22 2.78
C ASN A 501 -3.93 -7.23 2.31
N GLY A 502 -3.54 -8.40 1.80
CA GLY A 502 -4.46 -9.41 1.34
C GLY A 502 -3.82 -10.54 0.53
N TYR A 503 -4.63 -11.51 0.16
CA TYR A 503 -4.29 -12.61 -0.74
C TYR A 503 -4.77 -12.30 -2.15
N PHE A 504 -4.01 -12.66 -3.17
CA PHE A 504 -4.46 -12.56 -4.56
C PHE A 504 -5.63 -13.51 -4.81
N VAL A 505 -6.61 -13.05 -5.57
CA VAL A 505 -7.74 -13.90 -6.00
C VAL A 505 -7.29 -15.01 -6.94
N ARG A 506 -6.16 -14.84 -7.65
CA ARG A 506 -5.59 -15.85 -8.53
C ARG A 506 -4.95 -16.98 -7.73
N GLN A 507 -5.32 -18.21 -8.05
CA GLN A 507 -4.87 -19.40 -7.34
C GLN A 507 -3.37 -19.65 -7.53
N GLY A 508 -2.71 -20.07 -6.47
CA GLY A 508 -1.31 -20.48 -6.52
C GLY A 508 -0.28 -19.36 -6.35
N VAL A 509 -0.62 -18.07 -6.56
CA VAL A 509 0.33 -16.96 -6.46
C VAL A 509 0.88 -16.81 -5.04
N GLN A 510 0.00 -16.77 -4.04
CA GLN A 510 0.40 -16.62 -2.64
C GLN A 510 1.17 -17.85 -2.13
N LEU A 511 0.73 -19.06 -2.55
CA LEU A 511 1.40 -20.31 -2.17
C LEU A 511 2.79 -20.43 -2.80
N ALA A 512 2.99 -19.96 -4.03
CA ALA A 512 4.30 -19.92 -4.66
C ALA A 512 5.28 -19.04 -3.88
N LYS A 513 4.84 -17.87 -3.41
CA LYS A 513 5.61 -16.95 -2.57
C LYS A 513 6.02 -17.58 -1.24
N VAL A 514 5.09 -18.22 -0.56
CA VAL A 514 5.35 -18.92 0.69
C VAL A 514 6.32 -20.09 0.47
N SER A 515 6.16 -20.86 -0.60
CA SER A 515 7.04 -21.97 -0.95
C SER A 515 8.47 -21.55 -1.29
N GLN A 516 8.68 -20.38 -1.89
CA GLN A 516 10.02 -19.85 -2.14
C GLN A 516 10.76 -19.47 -0.84
N ARG A 517 10.03 -19.02 0.16
CA ARG A 517 10.61 -18.62 1.45
C ARG A 517 10.79 -19.79 2.41
N TYR A 518 9.99 -20.86 2.24
CA TYR A 518 9.91 -22.00 3.13
C TYR A 518 9.85 -23.30 2.29
N ASP A 519 11.00 -23.76 1.85
CA ASP A 519 11.14 -24.92 0.96
C ASP A 519 11.14 -26.27 1.71
N GLY A 520 10.83 -26.27 3.02
CA GLY A 520 10.82 -27.45 3.85
C GLY A 520 12.21 -27.97 4.23
N THR A 521 13.30 -27.30 3.86
CA THR A 521 14.67 -27.73 4.19
C THR A 521 15.01 -27.52 5.66
N ASP A 522 14.32 -26.60 6.34
CA ASP A 522 14.56 -26.24 7.75
C ASP A 522 13.59 -26.93 8.74
N GLY A 523 12.79 -27.91 8.28
CA GLY A 523 11.82 -28.61 9.12
C GLY A 523 10.50 -27.87 9.34
N ASN A 524 10.28 -26.76 8.65
CA ASN A 524 9.04 -26.00 8.67
C ASN A 524 7.96 -26.68 7.82
N PRO A 525 6.65 -26.60 8.21
CA PRO A 525 5.58 -27.16 7.40
C PRO A 525 5.50 -26.45 6.04
N THR A 526 5.26 -27.23 5.01
CA THR A 526 4.99 -26.70 3.68
C THR A 526 3.57 -26.10 3.61
N PRO A 527 3.28 -25.14 2.70
CA PRO A 527 1.94 -24.59 2.51
C PRO A 527 0.86 -25.66 2.30
N SER A 528 1.20 -26.78 1.65
CA SER A 528 0.29 -27.90 1.46
C SER A 528 -0.09 -28.62 2.77
N GLU A 529 0.76 -28.58 3.80
CA GLU A 529 0.47 -29.16 5.11
C GLU A 529 -0.49 -28.29 5.93
N LEU A 530 -0.58 -26.98 5.63
CA LEU A 530 -1.54 -26.05 6.24
C LEU A 530 -2.92 -26.09 5.58
N ASN A 531 -3.03 -26.72 4.41
CA ASN A 531 -4.28 -26.86 3.65
C ASN A 531 -5.02 -25.52 3.43
N LEU A 532 -4.28 -24.46 3.14
CA LEU A 532 -4.83 -23.11 3.00
C LEU A 532 -5.85 -23.01 1.86
N ASP A 533 -5.67 -23.72 0.75
CA ASP A 533 -6.63 -23.74 -0.35
C ASP A 533 -8.01 -24.24 0.11
N ALA A 534 -8.06 -25.24 0.99
CA ALA A 534 -9.33 -25.72 1.54
C ALA A 534 -9.95 -24.71 2.52
N VAL A 535 -9.14 -23.90 3.21
CA VAL A 535 -9.62 -22.81 4.05
C VAL A 535 -10.19 -21.69 3.17
N MET A 536 -9.49 -21.30 2.10
CA MET A 536 -9.96 -20.26 1.16
C MET A 536 -11.22 -20.70 0.42
N ALA A 537 -11.36 -22.00 0.13
CA ALA A 537 -12.58 -22.54 -0.51
C ALA A 537 -13.83 -22.50 0.40
N GLN A 538 -13.67 -22.28 1.71
CA GLN A 538 -14.80 -22.13 2.64
C GLN A 538 -15.36 -20.71 2.66
N LEU A 539 -14.60 -19.71 2.21
CA LEU A 539 -15.03 -18.32 2.20
C LEU A 539 -16.15 -18.14 1.17
N THR A 540 -17.28 -17.59 1.59
CA THR A 540 -18.47 -17.45 0.72
C THR A 540 -19.10 -16.07 0.77
N THR A 541 -18.77 -15.28 1.79
CA THR A 541 -19.52 -14.05 2.09
C THR A 541 -18.58 -12.85 2.11
N PRO A 542 -18.75 -11.86 1.22
CA PRO A 542 -17.99 -10.62 1.28
C PRO A 542 -18.43 -9.81 2.50
N SER A 543 -17.49 -9.18 3.20
CA SER A 543 -17.79 -8.19 4.22
C SER A 543 -18.34 -6.90 3.57
N ASN A 544 -19.10 -6.14 4.31
CA ASN A 544 -19.44 -4.78 3.89
C ASN A 544 -18.20 -3.88 3.98
N THR A 545 -17.81 -3.26 2.87
CA THR A 545 -16.61 -2.42 2.76
C THR A 545 -16.90 -0.91 2.81
N ASP A 546 -18.16 -0.53 2.96
CA ASP A 546 -18.58 0.88 3.04
C ASP A 546 -17.96 1.58 4.27
N LEU A 547 -17.07 2.54 3.99
CA LEU A 547 -16.30 3.23 5.01
C LEU A 547 -17.17 4.14 5.88
N SER A 548 -18.19 4.79 5.29
CA SER A 548 -19.12 5.62 6.05
C SER A 548 -19.93 4.79 7.06
N LEU A 549 -20.40 3.61 6.67
CA LEU A 549 -21.10 2.70 7.58
C LEU A 549 -20.17 2.17 8.68
N ARG A 550 -18.93 1.83 8.31
CA ARG A 550 -17.93 1.36 9.26
C ARG A 550 -17.61 2.43 10.32
N GLU A 551 -17.35 3.66 9.90
CA GLU A 551 -17.08 4.78 10.81
C GLU A 551 -18.28 5.06 11.71
N LEU A 552 -19.49 5.09 11.14
CA LEU A 552 -20.73 5.27 11.88
C LEU A 552 -20.88 4.24 13.01
N VAL A 553 -20.65 2.97 12.72
CA VAL A 553 -20.73 1.90 13.72
C VAL A 553 -19.62 2.04 14.76
N TYR A 554 -18.38 2.34 14.32
CA TYR A 554 -17.25 2.49 15.23
C TYR A 554 -17.42 3.65 16.22
N GLU A 555 -17.79 4.83 15.74
CA GLU A 555 -18.06 6.00 16.62
C GLU A 555 -19.05 5.70 17.74
N ASN A 556 -20.12 4.96 17.41
CA ASN A 556 -21.12 4.58 18.40
C ASN A 556 -20.63 3.44 19.31
N ALA A 557 -19.93 2.45 18.76
CA ALA A 557 -19.33 1.37 19.54
C ALA A 557 -18.31 1.91 20.57
N ALA A 558 -17.49 2.89 20.19
CA ALA A 558 -16.55 3.54 21.10
C ALA A 558 -17.24 4.22 22.30
N GLN A 559 -18.43 4.82 22.10
CA GLN A 559 -19.24 5.36 23.21
C GLN A 559 -19.77 4.26 24.14
N LEU A 560 -20.11 3.11 23.58
CA LEU A 560 -20.48 1.92 24.37
C LEU A 560 -19.27 1.38 25.16
N TYR A 561 -18.10 1.28 24.51
CA TYR A 561 -16.88 0.75 25.13
C TYR A 561 -16.44 1.61 26.33
N THR A 562 -16.51 2.92 26.20
CA THR A 562 -16.22 3.87 27.29
C THR A 562 -17.30 3.92 28.36
N GLY A 563 -18.49 3.32 28.16
CA GLY A 563 -19.61 3.37 29.06
C GLY A 563 -20.37 4.71 29.06
N VAL A 564 -20.13 5.57 28.08
CA VAL A 564 -20.88 6.83 27.86
C VAL A 564 -22.30 6.53 27.41
N GLN A 565 -22.49 5.49 26.61
CA GLN A 565 -23.79 5.00 26.17
C GLN A 565 -24.00 3.55 26.63
N ASP A 566 -25.24 3.16 26.84
CA ASP A 566 -25.63 1.77 27.03
C ASP A 566 -25.92 1.10 25.67
N LEU A 567 -26.03 -0.23 25.66
CA LEU A 567 -26.21 -1.01 24.44
C LEU A 567 -27.48 -0.61 23.66
N GLU A 568 -28.61 -0.39 24.39
CA GLU A 568 -29.90 -0.06 23.76
C GLU A 568 -29.83 1.31 23.05
N THR A 569 -29.21 2.28 23.70
CA THR A 569 -28.99 3.62 23.13
C THR A 569 -28.04 3.55 21.92
N THR A 570 -26.97 2.76 22.02
CA THR A 570 -26.01 2.60 20.94
C THR A 570 -26.65 1.96 19.70
N VAL A 571 -27.40 0.87 19.88
CA VAL A 571 -28.14 0.21 18.79
C VAL A 571 -29.12 1.19 18.14
N ALA A 572 -29.95 1.89 18.96
CA ALA A 572 -30.91 2.84 18.40
C ALA A 572 -30.26 3.98 17.60
N ASN A 573 -29.12 4.50 18.06
CA ASN A 573 -28.39 5.55 17.37
C ASN A 573 -27.84 5.05 16.03
N ILE A 574 -27.27 3.83 15.99
CA ILE A 574 -26.75 3.25 14.75
C ILE A 574 -27.88 3.05 13.76
N LEU A 575 -29.00 2.44 14.18
CA LEU A 575 -30.16 2.24 13.31
C LEU A 575 -30.66 3.55 12.70
N GLN A 576 -30.87 4.58 13.54
CA GLN A 576 -31.34 5.89 13.08
C GLN A 576 -30.37 6.55 12.09
N ARG A 577 -29.06 6.50 12.36
CA ARG A 577 -28.06 7.12 11.49
C ARG A 577 -27.92 6.36 10.17
N THR A 578 -28.01 5.04 10.20
CA THR A 578 -27.97 4.20 8.99
C THR A 578 -29.20 4.42 8.10
N ASP A 579 -30.40 4.54 8.69
CA ASP A 579 -31.61 4.89 7.94
C ASP A 579 -31.45 6.24 7.21
N LEU A 580 -30.85 7.23 7.89
CA LEU A 580 -30.57 8.52 7.28
C LEU A 580 -29.54 8.42 6.15
N TYR A 581 -28.47 7.68 6.38
CA TYR A 581 -27.43 7.44 5.39
C TYR A 581 -28.00 6.84 4.10
N TYR A 582 -28.82 5.79 4.20
CA TYR A 582 -29.45 5.19 3.02
C TYR A 582 -30.46 6.12 2.35
N ALA A 583 -31.17 6.95 3.10
CA ALA A 583 -32.09 7.93 2.53
C ALA A 583 -31.36 9.05 1.73
N GLU A 584 -30.13 9.36 2.06
CA GLU A 584 -29.29 10.34 1.35
C GLU A 584 -28.69 9.76 0.05
N GLN A 585 -28.64 8.43 -0.07
CA GLN A 585 -28.11 7.76 -1.27
C GLN A 585 -29.17 7.47 -2.35
N GLN A 586 -30.44 7.71 -2.09
CA GLN A 586 -31.55 7.55 -3.04
C GLN A 586 -31.75 8.80 -3.90
#